data_8e89c25753461c35afa4ae21e450b31a
#
_entry.id   8e89c25753461c35afa4ae21e450b31a
#
_cell.length_a   1.000
_cell.length_b   1.000
_cell.length_c   1.000
_cell.angle_alpha   90.00
_cell.angle_beta   90.00
_cell.angle_gamma   90.00
#
_symmetry.space_group_name_H-M   'P 1'
#
loop_
_entity.id
_entity.type
_entity.pdbx_description
1 polymer ?
#
loop_
_entity_poly.entity_id
_entity_poly.type
_entity_poly.pdbx_seq_one_letter_code
_entity_poly.pdbx_strand_id
1 'polypeptide(L)'
;MLAWVDGQLLPIPINLDTINQLYGLSLTAFEVEDFFAKVAEPVEHIRTSEDVVVARVGRELYTKFFRNYTRKQWGLDPSELDASVTARVPTRTNRDDRYFGDTFQSMPAQGFTRMFERMLDHPNIKILLNADYREVADEIPHEALIYTGQIDEYFDYQYGPLPYRCLEFKHETH
;
A
#
# COMPACT_ATOMS: atom_id res chain seq x y z
N MET A 1 9.89 7.46 -3.05
CA MET A 1 9.86 6.18 -3.79
C MET A 1 9.87 6.50 -5.28
N LEU A 2 10.39 5.63 -6.17
CA LEU A 2 10.45 5.89 -7.61
C LEU A 2 9.71 4.79 -8.38
N ALA A 3 9.09 5.16 -9.49
CA ALA A 3 8.48 4.26 -10.46
C ALA A 3 9.19 4.39 -11.82
N TRP A 4 9.38 3.27 -12.51
CA TRP A 4 9.84 3.26 -13.88
C TRP A 4 8.66 3.40 -14.83
N VAL A 5 8.56 4.54 -15.51
CA VAL A 5 7.44 4.87 -16.43
C VAL A 5 7.99 5.54 -17.67
N ASP A 6 7.61 5.02 -18.84
CA ASP A 6 8.02 5.56 -20.15
C ASP A 6 9.54 5.79 -20.30
N GLY A 7 10.35 4.86 -19.75
CA GLY A 7 11.80 4.96 -19.82
C GLY A 7 12.44 5.92 -18.80
N GLN A 8 11.69 6.40 -17.83
CA GLN A 8 12.14 7.36 -16.82
C GLN A 8 11.87 6.88 -15.40
N LEU A 9 12.73 7.24 -14.45
CA LEU A 9 12.50 7.06 -13.02
C LEU A 9 11.78 8.30 -12.47
N LEU A 10 10.52 8.15 -12.13
CA LEU A 10 9.66 9.24 -11.68
C LEU A 10 9.29 9.11 -10.21
N PRO A 11 9.18 10.23 -9.46
CA PRO A 11 8.72 10.21 -8.08
C PRO A 11 7.30 9.65 -7.94
N ILE A 12 7.06 8.84 -6.90
CA ILE A 12 5.72 8.43 -6.47
C ILE A 12 5.60 8.53 -4.93
N PRO A 13 4.44 8.91 -4.40
CA PRO A 13 3.15 9.21 -5.05
C PRO A 13 3.25 10.32 -6.11
N ILE A 14 2.27 10.32 -7.06
CA ILE A 14 2.20 11.35 -8.10
C ILE A 14 2.16 12.73 -7.44
N ASN A 15 3.09 13.60 -7.83
CA ASN A 15 3.28 14.95 -7.29
C ASN A 15 3.71 15.93 -8.38
N LEU A 16 4.02 17.17 -8.00
CA LEU A 16 4.50 18.23 -8.91
C LEU A 16 5.69 17.78 -9.75
N ASP A 17 6.69 17.15 -9.13
CA ASP A 17 7.90 16.72 -9.85
C ASP A 17 7.59 15.54 -10.79
N THR A 18 6.67 14.66 -10.44
CA THR A 18 6.21 13.57 -11.31
C THR A 18 5.62 14.13 -12.61
N ILE A 19 4.74 15.14 -12.52
CA ILE A 19 4.09 15.75 -13.68
C ILE A 19 5.10 16.52 -14.52
N ASN A 20 5.94 17.34 -13.88
CA ASN A 20 6.92 18.12 -14.59
C ASN A 20 7.94 17.27 -15.35
N GLN A 21 8.43 16.19 -14.73
CA GLN A 21 9.39 15.29 -15.36
C GLN A 21 8.74 14.47 -16.48
N LEU A 22 7.54 13.87 -16.23
CA LEU A 22 6.86 13.02 -17.20
C LEU A 22 6.56 13.76 -18.51
N TYR A 23 6.10 15.01 -18.41
CA TYR A 23 5.64 15.80 -19.55
C TYR A 23 6.63 16.86 -20.02
N GLY A 24 7.81 16.97 -19.41
CA GLY A 24 8.80 18.00 -19.74
C GLY A 24 8.30 19.41 -19.46
N LEU A 25 7.51 19.58 -18.39
CA LEU A 25 6.89 20.85 -18.01
C LEU A 25 7.66 21.53 -16.87
N SER A 26 7.28 22.77 -16.55
CA SER A 26 7.81 23.56 -15.43
C SER A 26 6.67 24.23 -14.66
N LEU A 27 5.64 23.46 -14.34
CA LEU A 27 4.47 23.94 -13.64
C LEU A 27 4.79 24.27 -12.18
N THR A 28 4.11 25.26 -11.66
CA THR A 28 4.01 25.57 -10.23
C THR A 28 2.97 24.68 -9.53
N ALA A 29 2.90 24.73 -8.20
CA ALA A 29 1.91 23.98 -7.43
C ALA A 29 0.46 24.30 -7.81
N PHE A 30 0.17 25.58 -8.13
CA PHE A 30 -1.17 26.01 -8.57
C PHE A 30 -1.50 25.48 -9.97
N GLU A 31 -0.54 25.56 -10.89
CA GLU A 31 -0.73 25.08 -12.27
C GLU A 31 -0.87 23.55 -12.34
N VAL A 32 -0.25 22.80 -11.42
CA VAL A 32 -0.48 21.35 -11.31
C VAL A 32 -1.87 21.04 -10.80
N GLU A 33 -2.45 21.83 -9.91
CA GLU A 33 -3.84 21.69 -9.49
C GLU A 33 -4.80 21.87 -10.68
N ASP A 34 -4.56 22.93 -11.47
CA ASP A 34 -5.33 23.16 -12.72
C ASP A 34 -5.11 22.03 -13.74
N PHE A 35 -3.89 21.50 -13.83
CA PHE A 35 -3.59 20.35 -14.68
C PHE A 35 -4.42 19.14 -14.27
N PHE A 36 -4.45 18.76 -12.98
CA PHE A 36 -5.26 17.65 -12.52
C PHE A 36 -6.74 17.89 -12.77
N ALA A 37 -7.24 19.08 -12.50
CA ALA A 37 -8.63 19.42 -12.78
C ALA A 37 -9.02 19.28 -14.27
N LYS A 38 -8.09 19.53 -15.20
CA LYS A 38 -8.32 19.37 -16.64
C LYS A 38 -8.26 17.92 -17.11
N VAL A 39 -7.41 17.08 -16.52
CA VAL A 39 -7.24 15.68 -16.95
C VAL A 39 -8.13 14.72 -16.20
N ALA A 40 -8.65 15.10 -15.05
CA ALA A 40 -9.62 14.32 -14.28
C ALA A 40 -10.87 14.04 -15.11
N GLU A 41 -11.35 12.81 -15.07
CA GLU A 41 -12.59 12.42 -15.73
C GLU A 41 -13.74 12.44 -14.71
N PRO A 42 -14.89 13.07 -15.03
CA PRO A 42 -16.03 13.05 -14.11
C PRO A 42 -16.57 11.63 -13.96
N VAL A 43 -16.65 11.16 -12.72
CA VAL A 43 -17.22 9.86 -12.36
C VAL A 43 -18.42 10.11 -11.43
N GLU A 44 -19.62 9.78 -11.88
CA GLU A 44 -20.85 10.03 -11.11
C GLU A 44 -20.88 9.23 -9.80
N HIS A 45 -20.45 7.97 -9.85
CA HIS A 45 -20.41 7.09 -8.69
C HIS A 45 -19.08 6.34 -8.62
N ILE A 46 -18.25 6.66 -7.66
CA ILE A 46 -16.99 5.97 -7.38
C ILE A 46 -17.29 4.64 -6.70
N ARG A 47 -17.01 3.53 -7.38
CA ARG A 47 -17.20 2.16 -6.89
C ARG A 47 -15.93 1.33 -6.94
N THR A 48 -15.07 1.58 -7.92
CA THR A 48 -13.89 0.78 -8.20
C THR A 48 -12.59 1.55 -7.94
N SER A 49 -11.51 0.82 -7.85
CA SER A 49 -10.16 1.38 -7.77
C SER A 49 -9.80 2.22 -8.99
N GLU A 50 -10.30 1.85 -10.16
CA GLU A 50 -10.14 2.63 -11.39
C GLU A 50 -10.85 3.99 -11.26
N ASP A 51 -12.12 3.98 -10.85
CA ASP A 51 -12.92 5.20 -10.70
C ASP A 51 -12.24 6.24 -9.81
N VAL A 52 -11.68 5.80 -8.67
CA VAL A 52 -10.96 6.68 -7.74
C VAL A 52 -9.81 7.40 -8.42
N VAL A 53 -9.01 6.66 -9.17
CA VAL A 53 -7.78 7.22 -9.77
C VAL A 53 -8.13 8.10 -10.97
N VAL A 54 -9.01 7.62 -11.84
CA VAL A 54 -9.43 8.35 -13.05
C VAL A 54 -10.11 9.67 -12.70
N ALA A 55 -10.98 9.65 -11.67
CA ALA A 55 -11.63 10.88 -11.18
C ALA A 55 -10.65 11.88 -10.57
N ARG A 56 -9.45 11.46 -10.20
CA ARG A 56 -8.44 12.30 -9.53
C ARG A 56 -7.35 12.80 -10.46
N VAL A 57 -6.81 11.90 -11.30
CA VAL A 57 -5.62 12.19 -12.13
C VAL A 57 -5.82 11.87 -13.61
N GLY A 58 -6.99 11.41 -14.02
CA GLY A 58 -7.32 11.08 -15.39
C GLY A 58 -6.80 9.73 -15.89
N ARG A 59 -7.28 9.33 -17.05
CA ARG A 59 -7.05 8.03 -17.67
C ARG A 59 -5.60 7.74 -18.00
N GLU A 60 -4.87 8.74 -18.47
CA GLU A 60 -3.48 8.55 -18.88
C GLU A 60 -2.58 8.21 -17.69
N LEU A 61 -2.63 9.01 -16.61
CA LEU A 61 -1.84 8.75 -15.40
C LEU A 61 -2.29 7.46 -14.69
N TYR A 62 -3.59 7.17 -14.70
CA TYR A 62 -4.08 5.86 -14.26
C TYR A 62 -3.41 4.71 -15.00
N THR A 63 -3.38 4.77 -16.34
CA THR A 63 -2.80 3.70 -17.17
C THR A 63 -1.30 3.55 -16.92
N LYS A 64 -0.57 4.67 -16.79
CA LYS A 64 0.89 4.68 -16.60
C LYS A 64 1.33 4.22 -15.21
N PHE A 65 0.64 4.64 -14.14
CA PHE A 65 1.12 4.44 -12.76
C PHE A 65 0.35 3.38 -11.98
N PHE A 66 -0.93 3.17 -12.25
CA PHE A 66 -1.79 2.36 -11.39
C PHE A 66 -2.21 1.03 -12.00
N ARG A 67 -2.68 1.04 -13.23
CA ARG A 67 -3.34 -0.13 -13.82
C ARG A 67 -2.46 -1.38 -13.79
N ASN A 68 -1.26 -1.33 -14.37
CA ASN A 68 -0.39 -2.49 -14.46
C ASN A 68 0.19 -2.90 -13.10
N TYR A 69 0.51 -1.93 -12.25
CA TYR A 69 0.96 -2.20 -10.89
C TYR A 69 -0.13 -2.93 -10.09
N THR A 70 -1.36 -2.44 -10.12
CA THR A 70 -2.47 -3.03 -9.39
C THR A 70 -2.81 -4.42 -9.92
N ARG A 71 -2.85 -4.61 -11.24
CA ARG A 71 -3.04 -5.93 -11.86
C ARG A 71 -1.97 -6.93 -11.45
N LYS A 72 -0.70 -6.52 -11.43
CA LYS A 72 0.40 -7.35 -10.98
C LYS A 72 0.25 -7.77 -9.52
N GLN A 73 -0.18 -6.86 -8.66
CA GLN A 73 -0.29 -7.10 -7.21
C GLN A 73 -1.54 -7.92 -6.86
N TRP A 74 -2.67 -7.66 -7.52
CA TRP A 74 -3.95 -8.24 -7.18
C TRP A 74 -4.41 -9.37 -8.10
N GLY A 75 -3.83 -9.50 -9.28
CA GLY A 75 -4.26 -10.46 -10.30
C GLY A 75 -5.60 -10.13 -10.95
N LEU A 76 -6.14 -8.94 -10.65
CA LEU A 76 -7.43 -8.44 -11.15
C LEU A 76 -7.24 -7.03 -11.76
N ASP A 77 -8.11 -6.65 -12.69
CA ASP A 77 -8.11 -5.28 -13.20
C ASP A 77 -8.64 -4.33 -12.11
N PRO A 78 -8.11 -3.10 -11.98
CA PRO A 78 -8.61 -2.12 -11.01
C PRO A 78 -10.10 -1.83 -11.09
N SER A 79 -10.73 -2.04 -12.24
CA SER A 79 -12.19 -1.93 -12.43
C SER A 79 -12.98 -3.04 -11.72
N GLU A 80 -12.32 -4.12 -11.30
CA GLU A 80 -12.90 -5.24 -10.58
C GLU A 80 -12.62 -5.18 -9.06
N LEU A 81 -11.83 -4.18 -8.62
CA LEU A 81 -11.41 -4.01 -7.23
C LEU A 81 -12.19 -2.87 -6.56
N ASP A 82 -12.47 -3.04 -5.27
CA ASP A 82 -13.11 -2.00 -4.46
C ASP A 82 -12.31 -0.70 -4.44
N ALA A 83 -13.00 0.43 -4.38
CA ALA A 83 -12.41 1.77 -4.37
C ALA A 83 -11.35 1.98 -3.28
N SER A 84 -11.49 1.34 -2.12
CA SER A 84 -10.56 1.45 -0.99
C SER A 84 -9.13 1.00 -1.29
N VAL A 85 -8.93 0.13 -2.29
CA VAL A 85 -7.61 -0.38 -2.67
C VAL A 85 -6.66 0.74 -3.11
N THR A 86 -7.14 1.70 -3.89
CA THR A 86 -6.33 2.82 -4.39
C THR A 86 -6.63 4.16 -3.73
N ALA A 87 -7.76 4.29 -3.01
CA ALA A 87 -8.15 5.55 -2.37
C ALA A 87 -7.10 6.10 -1.39
N ARG A 88 -6.33 5.22 -0.76
CA ARG A 88 -5.26 5.57 0.19
C ARG A 88 -4.00 6.15 -0.45
N VAL A 89 -3.82 5.98 -1.76
CA VAL A 89 -2.62 6.50 -2.45
C VAL A 89 -2.78 8.01 -2.65
N PRO A 90 -1.92 8.83 -2.05
CA PRO A 90 -2.05 10.27 -2.17
C PRO A 90 -1.68 10.75 -3.58
N THR A 91 -2.28 11.85 -4.00
CA THR A 91 -1.86 12.68 -5.14
C THR A 91 -1.60 14.08 -4.60
N ARG A 92 -0.50 14.70 -4.97
CA ARG A 92 -0.05 15.97 -4.39
C ARG A 92 0.22 17.01 -5.46
N THR A 93 -0.08 18.26 -5.14
CA THR A 93 0.23 19.42 -6.00
C THR A 93 1.57 20.08 -5.67
N ASN A 94 2.26 19.60 -4.63
CA ASN A 94 3.58 20.07 -4.20
C ASN A 94 4.66 19.00 -4.44
N ARG A 95 5.87 19.21 -3.94
CA ARG A 95 7.03 18.30 -4.10
C ARG A 95 7.15 17.25 -3.00
N ASP A 96 6.15 17.10 -2.14
CA ASP A 96 6.19 16.10 -1.07
C ASP A 96 6.02 14.69 -1.66
N ASP A 97 7.08 13.89 -1.60
CA ASP A 97 7.14 12.51 -2.11
C ASP A 97 6.91 11.44 -1.03
N ARG A 98 6.54 11.85 0.19
CA ARG A 98 6.22 10.91 1.26
C ARG A 98 4.90 10.21 0.99
N TYR A 99 4.90 8.89 1.15
CA TYR A 99 3.69 8.09 0.98
C TYR A 99 2.67 8.34 2.10
N PHE A 100 3.15 8.46 3.34
CA PHE A 100 2.31 8.70 4.52
C PHE A 100 2.32 10.19 4.90
N GLY A 101 1.25 10.62 5.57
CA GLY A 101 1.10 11.99 6.09
C GLY A 101 1.56 12.17 7.53
N ASP A 102 2.09 11.10 8.17
CA ASP A 102 2.47 11.12 9.58
C ASP A 102 3.61 12.11 9.85
N THR A 103 3.53 12.78 11.00
CA THR A 103 4.56 13.73 11.43
C THR A 103 5.89 13.03 11.72
N PHE A 104 5.83 11.83 12.31
CA PHE A 104 7.00 11.00 12.58
C PHE A 104 7.06 9.82 11.62
N GLN A 105 8.09 9.76 10.81
CA GLN A 105 8.36 8.68 9.87
C GLN A 105 9.83 8.30 9.97
N SER A 106 10.11 7.07 10.37
CA SER A 106 11.47 6.59 10.59
C SER A 106 11.57 5.08 10.42
N MET A 107 12.75 4.61 10.15
CA MET A 107 13.10 3.19 10.14
C MET A 107 13.97 2.88 11.37
N PRO A 108 13.81 1.70 12.00
CA PRO A 108 14.66 1.33 13.14
C PRO A 108 16.14 1.27 12.74
N ALA A 109 16.99 2.05 13.40
CA ALA A 109 18.41 2.15 13.08
C ALA A 109 19.17 0.80 13.15
N GLN A 110 18.68 -0.15 13.96
CA GLN A 110 19.27 -1.48 14.14
C GLN A 110 18.39 -2.61 13.58
N GLY A 111 17.43 -2.26 12.72
CA GLY A 111 16.47 -3.18 12.13
C GLY A 111 15.31 -3.53 13.06
N PHE A 112 14.27 -4.13 12.46
CA PHE A 112 13.01 -4.45 13.15
C PHE A 112 13.18 -5.50 14.24
N THR A 113 13.99 -6.53 14.02
CA THR A 113 14.23 -7.58 15.03
C THR A 113 14.72 -6.98 16.33
N ARG A 114 15.73 -6.10 16.26
CA ARG A 114 16.28 -5.46 17.48
C ARG A 114 15.29 -4.51 18.14
N MET A 115 14.45 -3.85 17.36
CA MET A 115 13.36 -3.02 17.89
C MET A 115 12.37 -3.88 18.68
N PHE A 116 11.90 -5.01 18.11
CA PHE A 116 10.97 -5.90 18.80
C PHE A 116 11.60 -6.58 20.02
N GLU A 117 12.84 -7.02 19.96
CA GLU A 117 13.56 -7.54 21.13
C GLU A 117 13.50 -6.56 22.31
N ARG A 118 13.74 -5.26 22.06
CA ARG A 118 13.68 -4.23 23.11
C ARG A 118 12.24 -3.95 23.58
N MET A 119 11.27 -3.98 22.69
CA MET A 119 9.86 -3.77 23.05
C MET A 119 9.31 -4.90 23.92
N LEU A 120 9.82 -6.12 23.71
CA LEU A 120 9.38 -7.33 24.40
C LEU A 120 10.23 -7.67 25.62
N ASP A 121 11.30 -6.92 25.87
CA ASP A 121 12.20 -7.10 27.04
C ASP A 121 11.54 -6.56 28.32
N HIS A 122 10.56 -7.34 28.82
CA HIS A 122 9.85 -7.00 30.04
C HIS A 122 9.52 -8.27 30.84
N PRO A 123 9.65 -8.27 32.20
CA PRO A 123 9.46 -9.47 33.02
C PRO A 123 8.08 -10.12 32.93
N ASN A 124 7.06 -9.33 32.58
CA ASN A 124 5.69 -9.82 32.43
C ASN A 124 5.36 -10.30 30.99
N ILE A 125 6.30 -10.19 30.07
CA ILE A 125 6.15 -10.71 28.71
C ILE A 125 6.92 -12.02 28.60
N LYS A 126 6.23 -13.08 28.20
CA LYS A 126 6.83 -14.37 27.91
C LYS A 126 6.69 -14.64 26.41
N ILE A 127 7.80 -15.00 25.79
CA ILE A 127 7.85 -15.28 24.35
C ILE A 127 8.08 -16.77 24.19
N LEU A 128 7.24 -17.41 23.40
CA LEU A 128 7.41 -18.79 22.95
C LEU A 128 7.57 -18.78 21.44
N LEU A 129 8.73 -19.18 20.95
CA LEU A 129 9.05 -19.27 19.53
C LEU A 129 8.94 -20.72 19.04
N ASN A 130 8.71 -20.89 17.74
CA ASN A 130 8.56 -22.21 17.10
C ASN A 130 7.49 -23.09 17.74
N ALA A 131 6.42 -22.48 18.22
CA ALA A 131 5.25 -23.14 18.79
C ALA A 131 4.01 -22.76 17.99
N ASP A 132 3.27 -23.74 17.50
CA ASP A 132 1.95 -23.53 16.95
C ASP A 132 0.97 -23.22 18.09
N TYR A 133 0.12 -22.22 17.88
CA TYR A 133 -0.92 -21.86 18.86
C TYR A 133 -1.77 -23.08 19.27
N ARG A 134 -2.15 -23.91 18.31
CA ARG A 134 -3.00 -25.08 18.54
C ARG A 134 -2.37 -26.12 19.44
N GLU A 135 -1.04 -26.23 19.41
CA GLU A 135 -0.28 -27.18 20.23
C GLU A 135 -0.19 -26.73 21.69
N VAL A 136 -0.25 -25.42 21.95
CA VAL A 136 0.01 -24.85 23.28
C VAL A 136 -1.20 -24.17 23.91
N ALA A 137 -2.29 -23.99 23.19
CA ALA A 137 -3.46 -23.23 23.63
C ALA A 137 -4.05 -23.74 24.95
N ASP A 138 -4.15 -25.06 25.10
CA ASP A 138 -4.72 -25.71 26.29
C ASP A 138 -3.74 -25.75 27.47
N GLU A 139 -2.45 -25.57 27.21
CA GLU A 139 -1.41 -25.61 28.23
C GLU A 139 -1.12 -24.24 28.86
N ILE A 140 -1.51 -23.15 28.17
CA ILE A 140 -1.23 -21.78 28.62
C ILE A 140 -2.54 -21.14 29.09
N PRO A 141 -2.77 -21.06 30.43
CA PRO A 141 -3.95 -20.42 30.97
C PRO A 141 -3.94 -18.92 30.61
N HIS A 142 -5.08 -18.43 30.11
CA HIS A 142 -5.24 -17.02 29.73
C HIS A 142 -6.68 -16.55 29.96
N GLU A 143 -6.86 -15.29 30.27
CA GLU A 143 -8.18 -14.66 30.44
C GLU A 143 -8.75 -14.17 29.10
N ALA A 144 -7.86 -13.81 28.16
CA ALA A 144 -8.23 -13.33 26.83
C ALA A 144 -7.18 -13.76 25.80
N LEU A 145 -7.64 -14.03 24.59
CA LEU A 145 -6.81 -14.37 23.45
C LEU A 145 -6.89 -13.27 22.40
N ILE A 146 -5.73 -12.82 21.91
CA ILE A 146 -5.61 -11.96 20.73
C ILE A 146 -4.89 -12.77 19.67
N TYR A 147 -5.66 -13.29 18.70
CA TYR A 147 -5.12 -14.09 17.62
C TYR A 147 -4.84 -13.21 16.40
N THR A 148 -3.60 -13.24 15.89
CA THR A 148 -3.15 -12.43 14.72
C THR A 148 -2.81 -13.28 13.49
N GLY A 149 -3.06 -14.59 13.56
CA GLY A 149 -2.93 -15.50 12.42
C GLY A 149 -4.11 -15.41 11.44
N GLN A 150 -4.20 -16.37 10.54
CA GLN A 150 -5.28 -16.43 9.57
C GLN A 150 -6.61 -16.79 10.26
N ILE A 151 -7.60 -15.90 10.12
CA ILE A 151 -8.86 -16.05 10.84
C ILE A 151 -9.68 -17.27 10.36
N ASP A 152 -9.62 -17.59 9.09
CA ASP A 152 -10.28 -18.76 8.52
C ASP A 152 -9.63 -20.06 9.00
N GLU A 153 -8.31 -20.08 9.17
CA GLU A 153 -7.59 -21.20 9.78
C GLU A 153 -7.95 -21.35 11.26
N TYR A 154 -8.08 -20.25 12.00
CA TYR A 154 -8.49 -20.28 13.40
C TYR A 154 -9.86 -20.98 13.58
N PHE A 155 -10.78 -20.76 12.66
CA PHE A 155 -12.10 -21.37 12.63
C PHE A 155 -12.18 -22.64 11.77
N ASP A 156 -11.06 -23.34 11.52
CA ASP A 156 -10.99 -24.59 10.76
C ASP A 156 -11.65 -24.53 9.38
N TYR A 157 -11.56 -23.37 8.73
CA TYR A 157 -12.14 -23.14 7.41
C TYR A 157 -13.62 -23.47 7.28
N GLN A 158 -14.40 -23.39 8.37
CA GLN A 158 -15.82 -23.79 8.41
C GLN A 158 -16.70 -23.09 7.35
N TYR A 159 -16.29 -21.93 6.85
CA TYR A 159 -16.95 -21.19 5.76
C TYR A 159 -16.11 -21.16 4.47
N GLY A 160 -15.12 -22.03 4.37
CA GLY A 160 -14.14 -22.04 3.29
C GLY A 160 -12.97 -21.08 3.51
N PRO A 161 -11.89 -21.24 2.71
CA PRO A 161 -10.70 -20.38 2.81
C PRO A 161 -10.97 -18.97 2.28
N LEU A 162 -10.39 -17.97 2.94
CA LEU A 162 -10.37 -16.60 2.44
C LEU A 162 -9.36 -16.46 1.28
N PRO A 163 -9.61 -15.55 0.32
CA PRO A 163 -8.73 -15.35 -0.82
C PRO A 163 -7.50 -14.54 -0.44
N TYR A 164 -6.44 -15.19 0.03
CA TYR A 164 -5.14 -14.58 0.27
C TYR A 164 -4.35 -14.37 -1.03
N ARG A 165 -3.40 -13.45 -1.00
CA ARG A 165 -2.46 -13.19 -2.10
C ARG A 165 -1.03 -13.35 -1.61
N CYS A 166 -0.22 -14.07 -2.38
CA CYS A 166 1.23 -14.17 -2.17
C CYS A 166 1.94 -13.25 -3.14
N LEU A 167 3.04 -12.63 -2.69
CA LEU A 167 3.92 -11.81 -3.52
C LEU A 167 5.24 -12.56 -3.73
N GLU A 168 5.66 -12.67 -4.98
CA GLU A 168 7.01 -13.12 -5.34
C GLU A 168 7.87 -11.89 -5.61
N PHE A 169 8.99 -11.75 -4.89
CA PHE A 169 9.94 -10.67 -5.07
C PHE A 169 11.10 -11.13 -5.95
N LYS A 170 11.36 -10.41 -7.03
CA LYS A 170 12.57 -10.58 -7.86
C LYS A 170 13.45 -9.36 -7.66
N HIS A 171 14.65 -9.59 -7.12
CA HIS A 171 15.64 -8.54 -6.90
C HIS A 171 16.57 -8.48 -8.10
N GLU A 172 16.63 -7.34 -8.75
CA GLU A 172 17.46 -7.08 -9.93
C GLU A 172 18.18 -5.75 -9.75
N THR A 173 19.40 -5.65 -10.31
CA THR A 173 20.16 -4.39 -10.37
C THR A 173 20.19 -3.92 -11.82
N HIS A 174 19.81 -2.68 -12.05
CA HIS A 174 19.80 -2.04 -13.37
C HIS A 174 20.79 -0.88 -13.44
#